data_fd1865b67f7a4d45055b9c2f0ee6bc8d
#
_entry.id   fd1865b67f7a4d45055b9c2f0ee6bc8d
#
_cell.length_a   1.000
_cell.length_b   1.000
_cell.length_c   1.000
_cell.angle_alpha   90.00
_cell.angle_beta   90.00
_cell.angle_gamma   90.00
#
_symmetry.space_group_name_H-M   'P 1'
#
loop_
_entity.id
_entity.type
_entity.pdbx_description
1 polymer ?
#
loop_
_entity_poly.entity_id
_entity_poly.type
_entity_poly.pdbx_seq_one_letter_code
_entity_poly.pdbx_strand_id
1 'polypeptide(L)'
;MAARRYLATAAISALLAAGCGTPAPPSDNAAGEALAGFPVTVTNCGITTTYERPPRRAVALNQHAIETMLALGLKESMVGTAFLDDQILPEYKDAYDSIPVIADEYPSFETLLAAEPDFVYGGWASAFDDKEGRGRERLIEVGIDTHLNTENCTSGPMTASAVDDEIRTLGEIFGVRERAEQEIERQRRTLQDSRDQIHGVAPIDVAVYDSGETTVFTSGGKGIGNQIIESAGGRNLFADVPKVWADVSFEQFAERAPDVILIYDYGDQSVEQKKRFLLENPVLQRVPAIRDQRFAVLPLSSITAGVRVGRAVKSLAEQLHPGRIG
;
A
#
# COMPACT_ATOMS: atom_id res chain seq x y z
N MET A 1 36.38 93.14 42.89
CA MET A 1 37.07 93.67 41.66
C MET A 1 36.55 92.88 40.48
N ALA A 2 35.64 93.47 39.79
CA ALA A 2 35.68 93.89 38.40
C ALA A 2 36.20 92.84 37.42
N ALA A 3 35.42 92.35 36.49
CA ALA A 3 35.09 93.08 35.28
C ALA A 3 34.09 92.25 34.42
N ARG A 4 33.11 92.93 33.95
CA ARG A 4 32.14 92.65 32.87
C ARG A 4 32.89 92.38 31.56
N ARG A 5 32.29 91.57 30.73
CA ARG A 5 32.16 91.88 29.29
C ARG A 5 31.07 91.04 28.57
N TYR A 6 30.28 91.76 27.83
CA TYR A 6 29.14 91.39 26.97
C TYR A 6 29.55 90.80 25.64
N LEU A 7 28.58 90.20 24.98
CA LEU A 7 28.33 90.04 23.56
C LEU A 7 28.17 88.56 23.18
N ALA A 8 27.28 88.12 22.35
CA ALA A 8 26.24 88.71 21.51
C ALA A 8 25.34 87.56 21.05
N THR A 9 24.08 87.86 20.90
CA THR A 9 23.02 87.05 20.34
C THR A 9 23.24 86.66 18.86
N ALA A 10 23.06 85.38 18.48
CA ALA A 10 22.74 85.02 17.11
C ALA A 10 21.61 84.00 17.18
N ALA A 11 20.44 84.43 16.79
CA ALA A 11 19.25 83.55 16.61
C ALA A 11 19.37 82.84 15.29
N ILE A 12 19.37 81.48 15.31
CA ILE A 12 19.18 80.68 14.12
C ILE A 12 17.85 79.98 14.24
N SER A 13 16.90 80.38 13.40
CA SER A 13 15.58 79.80 13.25
C SER A 13 15.72 78.45 12.50
N ALA A 14 15.52 77.31 13.17
CA ALA A 14 15.38 76.02 12.54
C ALA A 14 13.90 75.73 12.20
N LEU A 15 13.61 75.65 10.90
CA LEU A 15 12.29 75.20 10.43
C LEU A 15 12.16 73.69 10.72
N LEU A 16 11.22 73.31 11.56
CA LEU A 16 10.74 71.95 11.73
C LEU A 16 9.75 71.61 10.58
N ALA A 17 10.22 70.82 9.60
CA ALA A 17 9.37 70.18 8.64
C ALA A 17 8.73 68.96 9.31
N ALA A 18 7.47 69.04 9.69
CA ALA A 18 6.65 67.91 10.14
C ALA A 18 6.34 67.02 8.92
N GLY A 19 7.11 65.93 8.72
CA GLY A 19 6.77 64.90 7.78
C GLY A 19 5.69 63.99 8.39
N CYS A 20 4.44 64.08 7.88
CA CYS A 20 3.42 63.07 8.11
C CYS A 20 3.86 61.76 7.43
N GLY A 21 4.51 60.88 8.19
CA GLY A 21 4.69 59.49 7.82
C GLY A 21 3.36 58.75 7.97
N THR A 22 2.67 58.47 6.86
CA THR A 22 1.58 57.49 6.85
C THR A 22 2.17 56.15 7.27
N PRO A 23 1.61 55.43 8.27
CA PRO A 23 2.03 54.08 8.55
C PRO A 23 1.75 53.20 7.31
N ALA A 24 2.78 52.54 6.79
CA ALA A 24 2.59 51.53 5.77
C ALA A 24 1.64 50.45 6.31
N PRO A 25 0.68 49.97 5.51
CA PRO A 25 -0.14 48.85 5.95
C PRO A 25 0.77 47.66 6.28
N PRO A 26 0.43 46.84 7.29
CA PRO A 26 1.18 45.62 7.56
C PRO A 26 1.17 44.78 6.29
N SER A 27 2.35 44.45 5.81
CA SER A 27 2.49 43.51 4.73
C SER A 27 2.03 42.15 5.29
N ASP A 28 0.81 41.75 4.98
CA ASP A 28 0.33 40.37 5.11
C ASP A 28 1.09 39.49 4.11
N ASN A 29 2.39 39.32 4.32
CA ASN A 29 3.21 38.29 3.69
C ASN A 29 3.47 37.16 4.70
N ALA A 30 2.41 36.64 5.28
CA ALA A 30 2.38 35.30 5.84
C ALA A 30 1.83 34.31 4.80
N ALA A 31 2.25 34.44 3.54
CA ALA A 31 2.24 33.30 2.64
C ALA A 31 3.37 32.40 3.13
N GLY A 32 3.02 31.37 3.92
CA GLY A 32 3.97 30.35 4.33
C GLY A 32 4.71 29.87 3.08
N GLU A 33 6.05 29.77 3.14
CA GLU A 33 6.84 29.23 2.04
C GLU A 33 6.21 27.91 1.61
N ALA A 34 5.77 27.86 0.35
CA ALA A 34 5.20 26.65 -0.22
C ALA A 34 6.26 25.55 -0.11
N LEU A 35 5.94 24.46 0.58
CA LEU A 35 6.82 23.32 0.66
C LEU A 35 7.11 22.80 -0.75
N ALA A 36 8.37 22.56 -1.07
CA ALA A 36 8.76 22.06 -2.39
C ALA A 36 7.98 20.78 -2.72
N GLY A 37 7.27 20.78 -3.85
CA GLY A 37 6.43 19.67 -4.30
C GLY A 37 5.01 19.65 -3.79
N PHE A 38 4.58 20.64 -3.00
CA PHE A 38 3.20 20.82 -2.51
C PHE A 38 2.59 22.12 -3.05
N PRO A 39 1.23 22.21 -3.21
CA PRO A 39 0.26 21.17 -2.89
C PRO A 39 0.28 19.98 -3.88
N VAL A 40 -0.16 18.81 -3.39
CA VAL A 40 -0.37 17.59 -4.20
C VAL A 40 -1.85 17.23 -4.18
N THR A 41 -2.46 17.05 -5.35
CA THR A 41 -3.87 16.62 -5.44
C THR A 41 -3.94 15.20 -6.00
N VAL A 42 -4.60 14.31 -5.26
CA VAL A 42 -4.76 12.90 -5.59
C VAL A 42 -6.24 12.54 -5.62
N THR A 43 -6.65 11.80 -6.65
CA THR A 43 -7.96 11.15 -6.69
C THR A 43 -7.77 9.66 -6.44
N ASN A 44 -8.29 9.16 -5.32
CA ASN A 44 -8.16 7.76 -4.92
C ASN A 44 -9.53 7.15 -4.62
N CYS A 45 -9.91 6.14 -5.39
CA CYS A 45 -11.20 5.44 -5.24
C CYS A 45 -12.41 6.39 -5.18
N GLY A 46 -12.44 7.40 -6.05
CA GLY A 46 -13.55 8.36 -6.16
C GLY A 46 -13.47 9.56 -5.20
N ILE A 47 -12.53 9.60 -4.29
CA ILE A 47 -12.31 10.74 -3.37
C ILE A 47 -11.10 11.53 -3.85
N THR A 48 -11.26 12.85 -3.98
CA THR A 48 -10.17 13.77 -4.33
C THR A 48 -9.74 14.54 -3.10
N THR A 49 -8.46 14.45 -2.77
CA THR A 49 -7.83 15.14 -1.62
C THR A 49 -6.68 16.00 -2.11
N THR A 50 -6.58 17.21 -1.59
CA THR A 50 -5.42 18.10 -1.83
C THR A 50 -4.61 18.20 -0.54
N TYR A 51 -3.38 17.75 -0.61
CA TYR A 51 -2.40 17.78 0.48
C TYR A 51 -1.57 19.06 0.35
N GLU A 52 -1.71 20.00 1.29
CA GLU A 52 -0.90 21.22 1.35
C GLU A 52 0.51 20.95 1.91
N ARG A 53 0.68 19.82 2.56
CA ARG A 53 1.92 19.31 3.17
C ARG A 53 1.83 17.80 3.39
N PRO A 54 2.99 17.12 3.58
CA PRO A 54 2.97 15.69 3.91
C PRO A 54 2.21 15.40 5.21
N PRO A 55 1.43 14.31 5.27
CA PRO A 55 0.88 13.80 6.52
C PRO A 55 2.01 13.46 7.53
N ARG A 56 1.73 13.62 8.80
CA ARG A 56 2.72 13.41 9.88
C ARG A 56 2.29 12.40 10.92
N ARG A 57 1.02 12.02 10.91
CA ARG A 57 0.41 11.14 11.89
C ARG A 57 -0.42 10.08 11.17
N ALA A 58 0.24 9.25 10.37
CA ALA A 58 -0.42 8.23 9.59
C ALA A 58 -0.72 6.98 10.42
N VAL A 59 -1.89 6.39 10.22
CA VAL A 59 -2.22 5.03 10.62
C VAL A 59 -2.31 4.16 9.38
N ALA A 60 -1.59 3.03 9.36
CA ALA A 60 -1.67 2.06 8.28
C ALA A 60 -2.38 0.79 8.75
N LEU A 61 -3.36 0.36 7.97
CA LEU A 61 -4.21 -0.79 8.25
C LEU A 61 -4.00 -1.87 7.18
N ASN A 62 -3.75 -3.09 7.60
CA ASN A 62 -3.37 -4.26 6.81
C ASN A 62 -1.89 -4.32 6.39
N GLN A 63 -1.43 -5.55 6.24
CA GLN A 63 -0.02 -5.90 5.98
C GLN A 63 0.63 -5.09 4.86
N HIS A 64 0.03 -5.10 3.67
CA HIS A 64 0.62 -4.47 2.50
C HIS A 64 0.64 -2.94 2.56
N ALA A 65 -0.34 -2.32 3.24
CA ALA A 65 -0.33 -0.88 3.51
C ALA A 65 0.82 -0.53 4.46
N ILE A 66 0.97 -1.28 5.56
CA ILE A 66 2.03 -1.09 6.55
C ILE A 66 3.41 -1.24 5.89
N GLU A 67 3.63 -2.32 5.15
CA GLU A 67 4.92 -2.58 4.51
C GLU A 67 5.26 -1.59 3.40
N THR A 68 4.27 -1.08 2.67
CA THR A 68 4.49 -0.02 1.69
C THR A 68 4.95 1.26 2.36
N MET A 69 4.33 1.66 3.49
CA MET A 69 4.79 2.82 4.26
C MET A 69 6.21 2.63 4.79
N LEU A 70 6.54 1.43 5.29
CA LEU A 70 7.89 1.11 5.79
C LEU A 70 8.94 1.08 4.67
N ALA A 71 8.61 0.53 3.51
CA ALA A 71 9.48 0.53 2.32
C ALA A 71 9.82 1.94 1.84
N LEU A 72 8.88 2.87 1.97
CA LEU A 72 9.08 4.28 1.69
C LEU A 72 9.83 5.02 2.81
N GLY A 73 10.23 4.33 3.89
CA GLY A 73 10.95 4.91 5.02
C GLY A 73 10.11 5.92 5.80
N LEU A 74 8.79 5.70 5.90
CA LEU A 74 7.83 6.62 6.51
C LEU A 74 7.53 6.33 7.98
N LYS A 75 8.36 5.52 8.64
CA LYS A 75 8.19 5.13 10.04
C LYS A 75 7.91 6.32 10.96
N GLU A 76 8.65 7.41 10.79
CA GLU A 76 8.52 8.62 11.63
C GLU A 76 7.21 9.39 11.39
N SER A 77 6.52 9.10 10.30
CA SER A 77 5.19 9.64 9.98
C SER A 77 4.06 8.72 10.46
N MET A 78 4.38 7.56 11.04
CA MET A 78 3.39 6.57 11.48
C MET A 78 3.16 6.67 12.99
N VAL A 79 1.90 6.79 13.40
CA VAL A 79 1.48 6.82 14.81
C VAL A 79 0.74 5.56 15.22
N GLY A 80 0.44 4.67 14.28
CA GLY A 80 -0.22 3.42 14.56
C GLY A 80 -0.29 2.47 13.37
N THR A 81 -0.37 1.18 13.70
CA THR A 81 -0.63 0.09 12.76
C THR A 81 -1.69 -0.83 13.32
N ALA A 82 -2.41 -1.54 12.45
CA ALA A 82 -3.32 -2.61 12.87
C ALA A 82 -3.50 -3.65 11.75
N PHE A 83 -3.99 -4.83 12.11
CA PHE A 83 -4.38 -5.92 11.22
C PHE A 83 -3.22 -6.44 10.36
N LEU A 84 -2.30 -7.18 10.97
CA LEU A 84 -1.35 -7.99 10.22
C LEU A 84 -1.98 -9.34 9.85
N ASP A 85 -1.89 -9.69 8.56
CA ASP A 85 -2.32 -11.01 8.08
C ASP A 85 -1.24 -12.08 8.32
N ASP A 86 0.02 -11.67 8.47
CA ASP A 86 1.20 -12.54 8.53
C ASP A 86 2.36 -11.79 9.23
N GLN A 87 3.55 -12.37 9.24
CA GLN A 87 4.74 -11.73 9.76
C GLN A 87 5.22 -10.61 8.84
N ILE A 88 5.62 -9.51 9.47
CA ILE A 88 6.26 -8.39 8.76
C ILE A 88 7.57 -8.86 8.11
N LEU A 89 7.93 -8.33 6.95
CA LEU A 89 9.20 -8.66 6.31
C LEU A 89 10.38 -8.37 7.26
N PRO A 90 11.38 -9.28 7.33
CA PRO A 90 12.48 -9.15 8.28
C PRO A 90 13.21 -7.80 8.24
N GLU A 91 13.36 -7.22 7.04
CA GLU A 91 14.00 -5.91 6.87
C GLU A 91 13.19 -4.74 7.44
N TYR A 92 11.89 -4.91 7.68
CA TYR A 92 11.03 -3.87 8.27
C TYR A 92 10.71 -4.12 9.74
N LYS A 93 11.15 -5.25 10.31
CA LYS A 93 10.76 -5.66 11.65
C LYS A 93 11.11 -4.63 12.72
N ASP A 94 12.35 -4.14 12.76
CA ASP A 94 12.79 -3.17 13.76
C ASP A 94 12.02 -1.85 13.64
N ALA A 95 11.70 -1.43 12.42
CA ALA A 95 10.91 -0.24 12.18
C ALA A 95 9.46 -0.45 12.64
N TYR A 96 8.86 -1.59 12.31
CA TYR A 96 7.51 -1.96 12.71
C TYR A 96 7.38 -2.06 14.23
N ASP A 97 8.29 -2.75 14.90
CA ASP A 97 8.26 -2.96 16.36
C ASP A 97 8.35 -1.64 17.15
N SER A 98 8.78 -0.55 16.51
CA SER A 98 8.85 0.78 17.12
C SER A 98 7.58 1.61 16.95
N ILE A 99 6.59 1.11 16.17
CA ILE A 99 5.32 1.79 15.92
C ILE A 99 4.24 1.13 16.78
N PRO A 100 3.38 1.90 17.47
CA PRO A 100 2.29 1.32 18.25
C PRO A 100 1.35 0.46 17.38
N VAL A 101 1.08 -0.77 17.80
CA VAL A 101 -0.03 -1.57 17.30
C VAL A 101 -1.27 -1.15 18.07
N ILE A 102 -2.21 -0.47 17.41
CA ILE A 102 -3.39 0.11 18.06
C ILE A 102 -4.55 -0.87 18.19
N ALA A 103 -4.54 -1.95 17.40
CA ALA A 103 -5.48 -3.06 17.49
C ALA A 103 -4.91 -4.28 16.76
N ASP A 104 -5.34 -5.49 17.17
CA ASP A 104 -4.95 -6.75 16.48
C ASP A 104 -5.70 -6.90 15.15
N GLU A 105 -6.97 -6.48 15.10
CA GLU A 105 -7.80 -6.38 13.90
C GLU A 105 -8.07 -4.91 13.56
N TYR A 106 -9.16 -4.59 12.84
CA TYR A 106 -9.52 -3.20 12.60
C TYR A 106 -9.90 -2.48 13.89
N PRO A 107 -9.29 -1.31 14.17
CA PRO A 107 -9.61 -0.53 15.36
C PRO A 107 -11.05 -0.04 15.33
N SER A 108 -11.67 0.19 16.48
CA SER A 108 -12.90 0.96 16.55
C SER A 108 -12.65 2.42 16.10
N PHE A 109 -13.70 3.14 15.76
CA PHE A 109 -13.58 4.57 15.42
C PHE A 109 -12.91 5.37 16.55
N GLU A 110 -13.29 5.09 17.81
CA GLU A 110 -12.75 5.75 18.99
C GLU A 110 -11.25 5.42 19.19
N THR A 111 -10.87 4.15 18.99
CA THR A 111 -9.46 3.73 19.07
C THR A 111 -8.63 4.41 17.99
N LEU A 112 -9.18 4.52 16.77
CA LEU A 112 -8.52 5.22 15.68
C LEU A 112 -8.33 6.71 16.00
N LEU A 113 -9.38 7.39 16.49
CA LEU A 113 -9.31 8.80 16.89
C LEU A 113 -8.34 9.04 18.07
N ALA A 114 -8.24 8.10 19.00
CA ALA A 114 -7.30 8.21 20.12
C ALA A 114 -5.82 8.23 19.70
N ALA A 115 -5.51 7.69 18.52
CA ALA A 115 -4.17 7.82 17.92
C ALA A 115 -3.94 9.19 17.28
N GLU A 116 -4.97 10.06 17.21
CA GLU A 116 -4.94 11.39 16.58
C GLU A 116 -4.29 11.41 15.19
N PRO A 117 -4.71 10.55 14.25
CA PRO A 117 -4.14 10.52 12.93
C PRO A 117 -4.56 11.75 12.11
N ASP A 118 -3.71 12.16 11.17
CA ASP A 118 -4.06 13.08 10.08
C ASP A 118 -4.26 12.34 8.74
N PHE A 119 -3.91 11.04 8.70
CA PHE A 119 -4.01 10.21 7.52
C PHE A 119 -4.23 8.74 7.87
N VAL A 120 -5.09 8.05 7.13
CA VAL A 120 -5.30 6.60 7.25
C VAL A 120 -5.12 5.93 5.89
N TYR A 121 -4.21 4.97 5.81
CA TYR A 121 -4.02 4.11 4.65
C TYR A 121 -4.60 2.73 4.92
N GLY A 122 -5.66 2.37 4.20
CA GLY A 122 -6.30 1.06 4.26
C GLY A 122 -5.86 0.15 3.12
N GLY A 123 -5.44 -1.06 3.41
CA GLY A 123 -5.10 -2.06 2.41
C GLY A 123 -6.33 -2.67 1.73
N TRP A 124 -7.39 -2.94 2.50
CA TRP A 124 -8.65 -3.49 2.02
C TRP A 124 -9.81 -2.53 2.22
N ALA A 125 -10.85 -2.66 1.40
CA ALA A 125 -12.07 -1.86 1.55
C ALA A 125 -12.71 -2.00 2.94
N SER A 126 -12.57 -3.14 3.59
CA SER A 126 -13.04 -3.40 4.96
C SER A 126 -12.34 -2.56 6.03
N ALA A 127 -11.19 -1.95 5.73
CA ALA A 127 -10.56 -0.96 6.61
C ALA A 127 -11.44 0.27 6.80
N PHE A 128 -12.31 0.57 5.82
CA PHE A 128 -13.19 1.73 5.80
C PHE A 128 -14.67 1.27 5.80
N ASP A 129 -15.13 0.74 6.93
CA ASP A 129 -16.50 0.23 7.09
C ASP A 129 -17.41 1.30 7.69
N ASP A 130 -18.43 1.73 6.93
CA ASP A 130 -19.43 2.70 7.37
C ASP A 130 -20.26 2.22 8.56
N LYS A 131 -20.53 0.90 8.65
CA LYS A 131 -21.32 0.32 9.74
C LYS A 131 -20.57 0.39 11.07
N GLU A 132 -19.24 0.30 11.00
CA GLU A 132 -18.34 0.44 12.15
C GLU A 132 -17.92 1.90 12.40
N GLY A 133 -18.52 2.85 11.66
CA GLY A 133 -18.22 4.27 11.78
C GLY A 133 -16.85 4.71 11.25
N ARG A 134 -16.14 3.82 10.54
CA ARG A 134 -14.80 4.07 9.96
C ARG A 134 -14.85 4.39 8.46
N GLY A 135 -16.02 4.73 7.91
CA GLY A 135 -16.14 5.13 6.51
C GLY A 135 -15.26 6.31 6.16
N ARG A 136 -14.75 6.34 4.92
CA ARG A 136 -13.81 7.37 4.45
C ARG A 136 -14.39 8.77 4.57
N GLU A 137 -15.66 8.96 4.18
CA GLU A 137 -16.34 10.26 4.25
C GLU A 137 -16.39 10.76 5.70
N ARG A 138 -16.74 9.88 6.65
CA ARG A 138 -16.78 10.24 8.08
C ARG A 138 -15.41 10.62 8.65
N LEU A 139 -14.35 9.93 8.23
CA LEU A 139 -12.99 10.26 8.64
C LEU A 139 -12.57 11.64 8.10
N ILE A 140 -12.91 11.94 6.86
CA ILE A 140 -12.65 13.24 6.23
C ILE A 140 -13.42 14.36 6.94
N GLU A 141 -14.68 14.13 7.35
CA GLU A 141 -15.48 15.10 8.12
C GLU A 141 -14.81 15.52 9.45
N VAL A 142 -14.02 14.63 10.05
CA VAL A 142 -13.27 14.91 11.28
C VAL A 142 -11.81 15.32 11.03
N GLY A 143 -11.46 15.60 9.77
CA GLY A 143 -10.13 16.13 9.39
C GLY A 143 -9.05 15.07 9.19
N ILE A 144 -9.44 13.83 8.95
CA ILE A 144 -8.52 12.70 8.69
C ILE A 144 -8.59 12.34 7.21
N ASP A 145 -7.51 12.57 6.47
CA ASP A 145 -7.40 12.16 5.08
C ASP A 145 -7.29 10.63 4.95
N THR A 146 -7.77 10.10 3.84
CA THR A 146 -7.81 8.64 3.64
C THR A 146 -7.27 8.23 2.29
N HIS A 147 -6.55 7.10 2.27
CA HIS A 147 -6.12 6.43 1.06
C HIS A 147 -6.49 4.95 1.14
N LEU A 148 -7.16 4.44 0.12
CA LEU A 148 -7.48 3.01 -0.01
C LEU A 148 -6.60 2.42 -1.10
N ASN A 149 -5.96 1.28 -0.84
CA ASN A 149 -5.13 0.62 -1.85
C ASN A 149 -5.91 0.43 -3.15
N THR A 150 -5.30 0.83 -4.26
CA THR A 150 -5.93 0.98 -5.58
C THR A 150 -6.52 -0.33 -6.11
N GLU A 151 -6.05 -1.51 -5.68
CA GLU A 151 -6.62 -2.80 -6.06
C GLU A 151 -8.12 -2.91 -5.76
N ASN A 152 -8.59 -2.21 -4.72
CA ASN A 152 -10.00 -2.22 -4.32
C ASN A 152 -10.93 -1.43 -5.25
N CYS A 153 -10.39 -0.56 -6.11
CA CYS A 153 -11.21 0.33 -6.95
C CYS A 153 -10.76 0.42 -8.41
N THR A 154 -9.83 -0.44 -8.84
CA THR A 154 -9.44 -0.49 -10.24
C THR A 154 -10.58 -1.00 -11.12
N SER A 155 -10.78 -0.40 -12.29
CA SER A 155 -11.76 -0.86 -13.28
C SER A 155 -11.27 -2.06 -14.09
N GLY A 156 -9.95 -2.20 -14.23
CA GLY A 156 -9.27 -3.28 -14.98
C GLY A 156 -8.55 -4.28 -14.06
N PRO A 157 -7.81 -5.23 -14.65
CA PRO A 157 -6.93 -6.11 -13.89
C PRO A 157 -5.84 -5.31 -13.17
N MET A 158 -5.53 -5.71 -11.94
CA MET A 158 -4.38 -5.18 -11.21
C MET A 158 -3.08 -5.65 -11.85
N THR A 159 -2.15 -4.76 -12.06
CA THR A 159 -0.87 -5.04 -12.70
C THR A 159 0.30 -4.58 -11.85
N ALA A 160 1.50 -5.07 -12.14
CA ALA A 160 2.72 -4.57 -11.49
C ALA A 160 2.90 -3.05 -11.73
N SER A 161 2.51 -2.53 -12.91
CA SER A 161 2.53 -1.08 -13.17
C SER A 161 1.56 -0.32 -12.30
N ALA A 162 0.37 -0.88 -12.01
CA ALA A 162 -0.59 -0.23 -11.11
C ALA A 162 -0.08 -0.24 -9.64
N VAL A 163 0.70 -1.25 -9.25
CA VAL A 163 1.42 -1.24 -7.96
C VAL A 163 2.50 -0.16 -7.92
N ASP A 164 3.24 0.02 -9.03
CA ASP A 164 4.22 1.11 -9.15
C ASP A 164 3.53 2.48 -9.00
N ASP A 165 2.35 2.66 -9.61
CA ASP A 165 1.58 3.91 -9.52
C ASP A 165 1.04 4.15 -8.10
N GLU A 166 0.63 3.11 -7.39
CA GLU A 166 0.26 3.19 -5.97
C GLU A 166 1.43 3.68 -5.10
N ILE A 167 2.62 3.06 -5.26
CA ILE A 167 3.84 3.44 -4.54
C ILE A 167 4.23 4.88 -4.87
N ARG A 168 4.14 5.28 -6.14
CA ARG A 168 4.43 6.65 -6.59
C ARG A 168 3.48 7.66 -5.97
N THR A 169 2.17 7.35 -5.96
CA THR A 169 1.14 8.19 -5.34
C THR A 169 1.42 8.43 -3.87
N LEU A 170 1.75 7.39 -3.12
CA LEU A 170 2.14 7.54 -1.70
C LEU A 170 3.45 8.35 -1.56
N GLY A 171 4.41 8.13 -2.46
CA GLY A 171 5.64 8.93 -2.53
C GLY A 171 5.37 10.42 -2.76
N GLU A 172 4.34 10.76 -3.53
CA GLU A 172 3.90 12.15 -3.75
C GLU A 172 3.20 12.72 -2.52
N ILE A 173 2.23 11.99 -1.94
CA ILE A 173 1.49 12.40 -0.72
C ILE A 173 2.45 12.71 0.44
N PHE A 174 3.48 11.88 0.62
CA PHE A 174 4.44 12.03 1.73
C PHE A 174 5.70 12.83 1.36
N GLY A 175 5.82 13.33 0.11
CA GLY A 175 6.98 14.11 -0.34
C GLY A 175 8.28 13.30 -0.44
N VAL A 176 8.19 11.99 -0.67
CA VAL A 176 9.33 11.05 -0.73
C VAL A 176 9.48 10.39 -2.10
N ARG A 177 9.24 11.14 -3.17
CA ARG A 177 9.23 10.65 -4.57
C ARG A 177 10.48 9.85 -4.94
N GLU A 178 11.65 10.30 -4.52
CA GLU A 178 12.90 9.61 -4.83
C GLU A 178 12.94 8.21 -4.21
N ARG A 179 12.50 8.06 -2.96
CA ARG A 179 12.40 6.75 -2.28
C ARG A 179 11.38 5.84 -2.95
N ALA A 180 10.26 6.41 -3.43
CA ALA A 180 9.25 5.67 -4.18
C ALA A 180 9.82 5.13 -5.50
N GLU A 181 10.54 5.93 -6.29
CA GLU A 181 11.15 5.46 -7.54
C GLU A 181 12.26 4.43 -7.29
N GLN A 182 13.03 4.54 -6.21
CA GLN A 182 14.03 3.52 -5.83
C GLN A 182 13.35 2.18 -5.48
N GLU A 183 12.24 2.20 -4.77
CA GLU A 183 11.47 1.00 -4.46
C GLU A 183 10.86 0.37 -5.72
N ILE A 184 10.25 1.17 -6.59
CA ILE A 184 9.70 0.74 -7.87
C ILE A 184 10.80 0.06 -8.72
N GLU A 185 11.97 0.68 -8.83
CA GLU A 185 13.07 0.13 -9.59
C GLU A 185 13.59 -1.18 -8.99
N ARG A 186 13.62 -1.32 -7.67
CA ARG A 186 13.97 -2.57 -6.98
C ARG A 186 13.00 -3.68 -7.35
N GLN A 187 11.68 -3.42 -7.32
CA GLN A 187 10.68 -4.42 -7.69
C GLN A 187 10.75 -4.80 -9.18
N ARG A 188 10.89 -3.80 -10.05
CA ARG A 188 11.02 -4.02 -11.50
C ARG A 188 12.22 -4.90 -11.85
N ARG A 189 13.38 -4.68 -11.20
CA ARG A 189 14.56 -5.54 -11.38
C ARG A 189 14.24 -6.98 -10.99
N THR A 190 13.67 -7.20 -9.82
CA THR A 190 13.32 -8.57 -9.37
C THR A 190 12.33 -9.25 -10.33
N LEU A 191 11.34 -8.52 -10.85
CA LEU A 191 10.41 -9.04 -11.85
C LEU A 191 11.10 -9.37 -13.17
N GLN A 192 12.01 -8.51 -13.65
CA GLN A 192 12.74 -8.72 -14.88
C GLN A 192 13.69 -9.92 -14.78
N ASP A 193 14.46 -10.01 -13.71
CA ASP A 193 15.37 -11.13 -13.45
C ASP A 193 14.62 -12.47 -13.44
N SER A 194 13.44 -12.51 -12.81
CA SER A 194 12.60 -13.71 -12.79
C SER A 194 12.11 -14.09 -14.20
N ARG A 195 11.63 -13.11 -14.98
CA ARG A 195 11.16 -13.33 -16.35
C ARG A 195 12.29 -13.81 -17.27
N ASP A 196 13.48 -13.25 -17.16
CA ASP A 196 14.63 -13.65 -17.98
C ASP A 196 15.04 -15.09 -17.73
N GLN A 197 14.97 -15.55 -16.49
CA GLN A 197 15.32 -16.93 -16.11
C GLN A 197 14.31 -17.97 -16.63
N ILE A 198 13.03 -17.62 -16.77
CA ILE A 198 11.98 -18.49 -17.31
C ILE A 198 11.69 -18.25 -18.80
N HIS A 199 12.48 -17.42 -19.46
CA HIS A 199 12.25 -17.10 -20.87
C HIS A 199 12.24 -18.36 -21.74
N GLY A 200 11.22 -18.48 -22.60
CA GLY A 200 11.05 -19.63 -23.50
C GLY A 200 10.52 -20.92 -22.85
N VAL A 201 10.15 -20.87 -21.57
CA VAL A 201 9.47 -21.99 -20.89
C VAL A 201 7.97 -21.92 -21.19
N ALA A 202 7.36 -23.09 -21.46
CA ALA A 202 5.91 -23.15 -21.63
C ALA A 202 5.19 -22.82 -20.31
N PRO A 203 4.11 -22.04 -20.33
CA PRO A 203 3.36 -21.74 -19.12
C PRO A 203 2.78 -23.00 -18.49
N ILE A 204 2.79 -23.03 -17.15
CA ILE A 204 2.20 -24.09 -16.34
C ILE A 204 0.79 -23.72 -15.96
N ASP A 205 -0.17 -24.62 -16.08
CA ASP A 205 -1.56 -24.40 -15.70
C ASP A 205 -1.72 -24.42 -14.18
N VAL A 206 -2.12 -23.26 -13.62
CA VAL A 206 -2.23 -23.03 -12.19
C VAL A 206 -3.68 -22.72 -11.81
N ALA A 207 -4.19 -23.36 -10.78
CA ALA A 207 -5.40 -22.96 -10.09
C ALA A 207 -5.08 -22.65 -8.63
N VAL A 208 -5.70 -21.57 -8.11
CA VAL A 208 -5.50 -21.16 -6.73
C VAL A 208 -6.52 -21.85 -5.83
N TYR A 209 -6.07 -22.34 -4.68
CA TYR A 209 -6.90 -22.73 -3.56
C TYR A 209 -6.52 -21.89 -2.34
N ASP A 210 -7.39 -20.94 -1.99
CA ASP A 210 -7.24 -20.19 -0.76
C ASP A 210 -7.90 -20.95 0.41
N SER A 211 -9.20 -21.24 0.27
CA SER A 211 -10.01 -21.86 1.30
C SER A 211 -11.28 -22.50 0.70
N GLY A 212 -12.10 -23.05 1.58
CA GLY A 212 -13.43 -23.55 1.28
C GLY A 212 -13.58 -25.06 1.32
N GLU A 213 -14.66 -25.55 1.94
CA GLU A 213 -14.93 -26.99 2.10
C GLU A 213 -16.02 -27.47 1.15
N THR A 214 -16.97 -26.60 0.79
CA THR A 214 -18.08 -26.90 -0.14
C THR A 214 -17.87 -26.30 -1.52
N THR A 215 -17.18 -25.20 -1.60
CA THR A 215 -16.71 -24.51 -2.81
C THR A 215 -15.23 -24.18 -2.65
N VAL A 216 -14.57 -23.87 -3.74
CA VAL A 216 -13.18 -23.37 -3.74
C VAL A 216 -13.22 -21.84 -3.80
N PHE A 217 -12.67 -21.19 -2.79
CA PHE A 217 -12.36 -19.77 -2.87
C PHE A 217 -11.04 -19.62 -3.62
N THR A 218 -11.06 -18.90 -4.74
CA THR A 218 -9.96 -18.85 -5.70
C THR A 218 -9.69 -17.43 -6.19
N SER A 219 -8.52 -17.21 -6.78
CA SER A 219 -8.13 -15.95 -7.41
C SER A 219 -8.65 -15.86 -8.85
N GLY A 220 -9.45 -14.83 -9.12
CA GLY A 220 -9.90 -14.50 -10.48
C GLY A 220 -8.88 -13.65 -11.24
N GLY A 221 -9.30 -13.13 -12.42
CA GLY A 221 -8.43 -12.39 -13.33
C GLY A 221 -8.17 -10.93 -12.98
N LYS A 222 -8.86 -10.36 -11.98
CA LYS A 222 -8.73 -8.92 -11.67
C LYS A 222 -7.69 -8.59 -10.60
N GLY A 223 -7.38 -9.52 -9.69
CA GLY A 223 -6.44 -9.28 -8.61
C GLY A 223 -4.98 -9.39 -9.03
N ILE A 224 -4.08 -8.83 -8.22
CA ILE A 224 -2.63 -8.91 -8.43
C ILE A 224 -2.12 -10.36 -8.44
N GLY A 225 -2.83 -11.29 -7.78
CA GLY A 225 -2.52 -12.72 -7.79
C GLY A 225 -2.47 -13.31 -9.21
N ASN A 226 -3.36 -12.88 -10.12
CA ASN A 226 -3.31 -13.27 -11.53
C ASN A 226 -2.00 -12.82 -12.20
N GLN A 227 -1.62 -11.55 -12.02
CA GLN A 227 -0.39 -11.00 -12.57
C GLN A 227 0.86 -11.69 -12.02
N ILE A 228 0.85 -12.06 -10.73
CA ILE A 228 1.95 -12.80 -10.09
C ILE A 228 2.10 -14.18 -10.75
N ILE A 229 1.00 -14.91 -10.93
CA ILE A 229 1.01 -16.23 -11.60
C ILE A 229 1.57 -16.11 -13.03
N GLU A 230 1.08 -15.17 -13.83
CA GLU A 230 1.55 -14.95 -15.20
C GLU A 230 3.03 -14.56 -15.25
N SER A 231 3.45 -13.65 -14.38
CA SER A 231 4.86 -13.21 -14.30
C SER A 231 5.82 -14.30 -13.84
N ALA A 232 5.31 -15.28 -13.09
CA ALA A 232 6.07 -16.45 -12.64
C ALA A 232 6.08 -17.61 -13.68
N GLY A 233 5.56 -17.40 -14.89
CA GLY A 233 5.49 -18.41 -15.93
C GLY A 233 4.36 -19.42 -15.74
N GLY A 234 3.32 -19.05 -14.97
CA GLY A 234 2.06 -19.78 -14.88
C GLY A 234 0.97 -19.20 -15.78
N ARG A 235 -0.11 -19.94 -15.93
CA ARG A 235 -1.38 -19.48 -16.49
C ARG A 235 -2.47 -19.71 -15.45
N ASN A 236 -3.07 -18.63 -14.91
CA ASN A 236 -4.19 -18.77 -14.02
C ASN A 236 -5.41 -19.29 -14.77
N LEU A 237 -5.86 -20.48 -14.41
CA LEU A 237 -7.00 -21.13 -15.07
C LEU A 237 -8.34 -20.42 -14.80
N PHE A 238 -8.40 -19.51 -13.80
CA PHE A 238 -9.57 -18.70 -13.49
C PHE A 238 -9.41 -17.22 -13.86
N ALA A 239 -8.46 -16.89 -14.76
CA ALA A 239 -8.26 -15.52 -15.27
C ALA A 239 -9.49 -14.97 -16.01
N ASP A 240 -10.36 -15.84 -16.55
CA ASP A 240 -11.63 -15.46 -17.20
C ASP A 240 -12.71 -15.01 -16.21
N VAL A 241 -12.56 -15.26 -14.92
CA VAL A 241 -13.49 -14.78 -13.89
C VAL A 241 -13.19 -13.31 -13.59
N PRO A 242 -14.13 -12.36 -13.90
CA PRO A 242 -13.88 -10.92 -13.82
C PRO A 242 -14.00 -10.36 -12.39
N LYS A 243 -13.34 -11.00 -11.45
CA LYS A 243 -13.30 -10.67 -10.01
C LYS A 243 -11.86 -10.78 -9.50
N VAL A 244 -11.58 -10.15 -8.37
CA VAL A 244 -10.33 -10.37 -7.61
C VAL A 244 -10.39 -11.77 -6.99
N TRP A 245 -11.49 -12.07 -6.31
CA TRP A 245 -11.79 -13.33 -5.63
C TRP A 245 -13.13 -13.91 -6.10
N ALA A 246 -13.23 -15.22 -6.17
CA ALA A 246 -14.44 -15.92 -6.58
C ALA A 246 -14.62 -17.27 -5.90
N ASP A 247 -15.86 -17.64 -5.64
CA ASP A 247 -16.25 -19.00 -5.30
C ASP A 247 -16.55 -19.77 -6.59
N VAL A 248 -15.96 -20.96 -6.72
CA VAL A 248 -16.22 -21.90 -7.80
C VAL A 248 -16.51 -23.29 -7.21
N SER A 249 -17.26 -24.15 -7.90
CA SER A 249 -17.47 -25.50 -7.42
C SER A 249 -16.19 -26.38 -7.59
N PHE A 250 -16.10 -27.45 -6.81
CA PHE A 250 -15.02 -28.44 -6.99
C PHE A 250 -15.05 -29.11 -8.36
N GLU A 251 -16.22 -29.27 -8.96
CA GLU A 251 -16.37 -29.78 -10.33
C GLU A 251 -15.77 -28.80 -11.35
N GLN A 252 -16.09 -27.50 -11.26
CA GLN A 252 -15.49 -26.48 -12.12
C GLN A 252 -13.98 -26.42 -11.95
N PHE A 253 -13.50 -26.57 -10.73
CA PHE A 253 -12.06 -26.60 -10.43
C PHE A 253 -11.41 -27.84 -11.07
N ALA A 254 -12.03 -29.03 -10.96
CA ALA A 254 -11.55 -30.27 -11.54
C ALA A 254 -11.57 -30.26 -13.08
N GLU A 255 -12.61 -29.70 -13.70
CA GLU A 255 -12.76 -29.59 -15.16
C GLU A 255 -11.63 -28.76 -15.81
N ARG A 256 -11.11 -27.76 -15.09
CA ARG A 256 -9.96 -26.93 -15.58
C ARG A 256 -8.62 -27.66 -15.50
N ALA A 257 -8.55 -28.77 -14.80
CA ALA A 257 -7.45 -29.72 -14.75
C ALA A 257 -6.05 -29.07 -14.53
N PRO A 258 -5.82 -28.32 -13.45
CA PRO A 258 -4.55 -27.63 -13.19
C PRO A 258 -3.39 -28.63 -13.09
N ASP A 259 -2.22 -28.21 -13.60
CA ASP A 259 -0.95 -28.91 -13.42
C ASP A 259 -0.35 -28.66 -12.02
N VAL A 260 -0.64 -27.51 -11.45
CA VAL A 260 -0.21 -27.08 -10.10
C VAL A 260 -1.37 -26.42 -9.37
N ILE A 261 -1.57 -26.77 -8.11
CA ILE A 261 -2.46 -26.03 -7.22
C ILE A 261 -1.60 -25.10 -6.37
N LEU A 262 -1.83 -23.79 -6.53
CA LEU A 262 -1.22 -22.76 -5.69
C LEU A 262 -2.09 -22.58 -4.43
N ILE A 263 -1.55 -22.97 -3.28
CA ILE A 263 -2.20 -22.79 -1.98
C ILE A 263 -1.79 -21.46 -1.40
N TYR A 264 -2.77 -20.64 -0.99
CA TYR A 264 -2.49 -19.47 -0.17
C TYR A 264 -2.44 -19.88 1.31
N ASP A 265 -1.27 -19.60 1.92
CA ASP A 265 -1.05 -19.83 3.35
C ASP A 265 -1.70 -18.67 4.11
N TYR A 266 -2.92 -18.92 4.57
CA TYR A 266 -3.74 -17.95 5.28
C TYR A 266 -4.90 -18.63 6.00
N GLY A 267 -5.40 -17.97 7.06
CA GLY A 267 -6.54 -18.43 7.87
C GLY A 267 -6.15 -19.54 8.86
N ASP A 268 -7.17 -20.17 9.43
CA ASP A 268 -7.00 -21.12 10.53
C ASP A 268 -6.48 -22.49 10.09
N GLN A 269 -6.55 -22.80 8.79
CA GLN A 269 -6.07 -24.07 8.23
C GLN A 269 -4.62 -23.96 7.79
N SER A 270 -3.76 -24.80 8.34
CA SER A 270 -2.38 -24.91 7.88
C SER A 270 -2.30 -25.42 6.43
N VAL A 271 -1.21 -25.11 5.73
CA VAL A 271 -0.93 -25.61 4.38
C VAL A 271 -1.07 -27.12 4.29
N GLU A 272 -0.59 -27.87 5.30
CA GLU A 272 -0.67 -29.32 5.33
C GLU A 272 -2.12 -29.83 5.50
N GLN A 273 -2.95 -29.11 6.23
CA GLN A 273 -4.38 -29.41 6.33
C GLN A 273 -5.09 -29.16 4.98
N LYS A 274 -4.80 -28.02 4.33
CA LYS A 274 -5.32 -27.69 3.00
C LYS A 274 -4.91 -28.74 1.97
N LYS A 275 -3.63 -29.16 1.92
CA LYS A 275 -3.15 -30.24 1.03
C LYS A 275 -3.89 -31.54 1.28
N ARG A 276 -4.00 -31.97 2.53
CA ARG A 276 -4.69 -33.22 2.89
C ARG A 276 -6.14 -33.19 2.44
N PHE A 277 -6.86 -32.10 2.71
CA PHE A 277 -8.24 -31.92 2.28
C PHE A 277 -8.39 -32.04 0.76
N LEU A 278 -7.50 -31.41 -0.02
CA LEU A 278 -7.52 -31.50 -1.49
C LEU A 278 -7.21 -32.91 -1.98
N LEU A 279 -6.24 -33.61 -1.39
CA LEU A 279 -5.85 -34.96 -1.74
C LEU A 279 -6.94 -36.01 -1.41
N GLU A 280 -7.73 -35.78 -0.37
CA GLU A 280 -8.83 -36.67 0.05
C GLU A 280 -10.15 -36.35 -0.68
N ASN A 281 -10.26 -35.21 -1.39
CA ASN A 281 -11.49 -34.83 -2.08
C ASN A 281 -11.77 -35.75 -3.29
N PRO A 282 -12.89 -36.49 -3.30
CA PRO A 282 -13.18 -37.48 -4.36
C PRO A 282 -13.39 -36.84 -5.74
N VAL A 283 -13.83 -35.58 -5.82
CA VAL A 283 -14.05 -34.86 -7.08
C VAL A 283 -12.71 -34.53 -7.76
N LEU A 284 -11.64 -34.34 -6.98
CA LEU A 284 -10.35 -33.90 -7.47
C LEU A 284 -9.38 -35.05 -7.88
N GLN A 285 -9.75 -36.31 -7.67
CA GLN A 285 -8.82 -37.49 -7.86
C GLN A 285 -8.25 -37.60 -9.27
N ARG A 286 -8.90 -37.01 -10.28
CA ARG A 286 -8.45 -37.02 -11.67
C ARG A 286 -7.64 -35.77 -12.08
N VAL A 287 -7.58 -34.81 -11.22
CA VAL A 287 -6.84 -33.54 -11.47
C VAL A 287 -5.34 -33.84 -11.52
N PRO A 288 -4.62 -33.40 -12.56
CA PRO A 288 -3.17 -33.65 -12.69
C PRO A 288 -2.37 -33.25 -11.45
N ALA A 289 -2.61 -32.02 -10.91
CA ALA A 289 -1.94 -31.53 -9.71
C ALA A 289 -2.16 -32.43 -8.48
N ILE A 290 -3.35 -33.02 -8.32
CA ILE A 290 -3.66 -33.95 -7.21
C ILE A 290 -2.95 -35.29 -7.39
N ARG A 291 -3.07 -35.88 -8.59
CA ARG A 291 -2.44 -37.19 -8.92
C ARG A 291 -0.93 -37.11 -8.75
N ASP A 292 -0.32 -36.02 -9.20
CA ASP A 292 1.12 -35.86 -9.23
C ASP A 292 1.64 -35.09 -7.99
N GLN A 293 0.74 -34.75 -7.03
CA GLN A 293 0.98 -34.02 -5.78
C GLN A 293 1.75 -32.72 -5.99
N ARG A 294 1.43 -31.97 -7.06
CA ARG A 294 2.10 -30.74 -7.43
C ARG A 294 1.39 -29.53 -6.77
N PHE A 295 1.99 -29.06 -5.72
CA PHE A 295 1.53 -27.87 -4.98
C PHE A 295 2.62 -26.80 -4.97
N ALA A 296 2.19 -25.54 -5.12
CA ALA A 296 2.98 -24.36 -4.79
C ALA A 296 2.32 -23.64 -3.61
N VAL A 297 3.08 -22.87 -2.85
CA VAL A 297 2.58 -22.16 -1.67
C VAL A 297 3.08 -20.72 -1.67
N LEU A 298 2.18 -19.78 -1.45
CA LEU A 298 2.51 -18.39 -1.15
C LEU A 298 1.70 -17.92 0.06
N PRO A 299 2.30 -17.17 0.98
CA PRO A 299 1.51 -16.50 2.01
C PRO A 299 0.58 -15.44 1.40
N LEU A 300 -0.61 -15.24 1.97
CA LEU A 300 -1.58 -14.23 1.49
C LEU A 300 -0.95 -12.85 1.40
N SER A 301 -0.11 -12.49 2.37
CA SER A 301 0.63 -11.23 2.38
C SER A 301 1.50 -10.97 1.14
N SER A 302 1.87 -12.03 0.42
CA SER A 302 2.68 -11.94 -0.80
C SER A 302 1.87 -11.74 -2.08
N ILE A 303 0.53 -11.94 -2.02
CA ILE A 303 -0.34 -11.82 -3.20
C ILE A 303 -1.28 -10.62 -3.12
N THR A 304 -0.90 -9.63 -2.35
CA THR A 304 -1.55 -8.33 -2.21
C THR A 304 -0.80 -7.26 -3.02
N ALA A 305 -1.51 -6.22 -3.46
CA ALA A 305 -0.92 -5.14 -4.25
C ALA A 305 -0.02 -4.24 -3.39
N GLY A 306 1.23 -4.63 -3.25
CA GLY A 306 2.22 -3.96 -2.40
C GLY A 306 3.65 -4.34 -2.74
N VAL A 307 4.56 -4.09 -1.80
CA VAL A 307 6.01 -4.22 -1.99
C VAL A 307 6.52 -5.66 -2.07
N ARG A 308 5.68 -6.66 -1.87
CA ARG A 308 6.05 -8.08 -1.97
C ARG A 308 5.90 -8.68 -3.37
N VAL A 309 5.28 -7.98 -4.32
CA VAL A 309 4.93 -8.52 -5.65
C VAL A 309 6.16 -9.11 -6.38
N GLY A 310 7.29 -8.41 -6.41
CA GLY A 310 8.50 -8.93 -7.04
C GLY A 310 9.01 -10.22 -6.39
N ARG A 311 8.98 -10.30 -5.06
CA ARG A 311 9.38 -11.51 -4.30
C ARG A 311 8.41 -12.66 -4.49
N ALA A 312 7.11 -12.36 -4.55
CA ALA A 312 6.08 -13.37 -4.81
C ALA A 312 6.27 -14.02 -6.18
N VAL A 313 6.55 -13.21 -7.21
CA VAL A 313 6.86 -13.72 -8.56
C VAL A 313 8.08 -14.60 -8.54
N LYS A 314 9.18 -14.16 -7.91
CA LYS A 314 10.40 -14.97 -7.81
C LYS A 314 10.14 -16.29 -7.10
N SER A 315 9.53 -16.25 -5.91
CA SER A 315 9.24 -17.45 -5.12
C SER A 315 8.30 -18.43 -5.86
N LEU A 316 7.28 -17.92 -6.54
CA LEU A 316 6.37 -18.77 -7.31
C LEU A 316 7.08 -19.39 -8.54
N ALA A 317 7.89 -18.60 -9.24
CA ALA A 317 8.64 -19.07 -10.40
C ALA A 317 9.64 -20.20 -10.02
N GLU A 318 10.31 -20.09 -8.85
CA GLU A 318 11.15 -21.16 -8.29
C GLU A 318 10.37 -22.46 -8.06
N GLN A 319 9.13 -22.35 -7.57
CA GLN A 319 8.27 -23.51 -7.30
C GLN A 319 7.64 -24.09 -8.57
N LEU A 320 7.27 -23.26 -9.55
CA LEU A 320 6.73 -23.72 -10.82
C LEU A 320 7.79 -24.35 -11.73
N HIS A 321 9.02 -23.79 -11.72
CA HIS A 321 10.11 -24.16 -12.62
C HIS A 321 11.39 -24.55 -11.83
N PRO A 322 11.35 -25.63 -11.02
CA PRO A 322 12.48 -26.00 -10.17
C PRO A 322 13.75 -26.23 -10.99
N GLY A 323 14.86 -25.64 -10.53
CA GLY A 323 16.17 -25.74 -11.19
C GLY A 323 16.40 -24.78 -12.36
N ARG A 324 15.46 -23.87 -12.63
CA ARG A 324 15.60 -22.79 -13.62
C ARG A 324 15.96 -21.47 -12.99
N ILE A 325 15.48 -21.21 -11.77
CA ILE A 325 15.71 -19.98 -11.03
C ILE A 325 16.72 -20.27 -9.92
N GLY A 326 17.76 -19.48 -9.81
CA GLY A 326 18.85 -19.60 -8.86
C GLY A 326 19.33 -18.23 -8.37
#